data_8164d88185256b1a87bc617754dcc8f1
#
_entry.id   8164d88185256b1a87bc617754dcc8f1
#
_cell.length_a   1.000
_cell.length_b   1.000
_cell.length_c   1.000
_cell.angle_alpha   90.00
_cell.angle_beta   90.00
_cell.angle_gamma   90.00
#
_symmetry.space_group_name_H-M   'P 1'
#
loop_
_entity.id
_entity.type
_entity.pdbx_description
1 polymer ?
#
loop_
_entity_poly.entity_id
_entity_poly.type
_entity_poly.pdbx_seq_one_letter_code
_entity_poly.pdbx_strand_id
1 'polypeptide(L)'
;MQIETVHGECMHTRESSIVTPHTCRLTGVVGHHRNITSTFVAKKMYGVILDKMDYEPALIIRDIEQNFQYVISYAKAWRAKQKVFEMRFGTYEASYDNLPRMLEAIVQRNPGSAFDTYSVPSLSGGPSILLRAFFCIGACVRAFIYCLPVLCIDGTFLTGKYKGTILTAIGIDCNKQIVPIAFAFVENENTESWYWFLECLKNHVVAGRPNVFLISDRHAGLLAAIRQLQEDSPFSPPICRCCQ
;
A
#
# COMPACT_ATOMS: atom_id res chain seq x y z
N MET A 1 -25.37 0.44 -24.74
CA MET A 1 -26.48 1.31 -24.35
C MET A 1 -25.96 2.73 -24.38
N GLN A 2 -26.18 3.40 -25.51
CA GLN A 2 -25.75 4.78 -25.73
C GLN A 2 -26.53 5.66 -24.73
N ILE A 3 -25.82 6.38 -23.89
CA ILE A 3 -26.39 7.50 -23.17
C ILE A 3 -26.20 8.68 -24.14
N GLU A 4 -27.21 8.92 -24.93
CA GLU A 4 -27.30 10.16 -25.69
C GLU A 4 -27.25 11.32 -24.70
N THR A 5 -26.51 12.32 -25.07
CA THR A 5 -26.38 13.59 -24.40
C THR A 5 -27.75 14.21 -24.16
N VAL A 6 -28.23 14.06 -22.94
CA VAL A 6 -29.47 14.74 -22.55
C VAL A 6 -29.15 16.19 -22.30
N HIS A 7 -29.25 17.00 -23.36
CA HIS A 7 -29.40 18.43 -23.20
C HIS A 7 -30.75 18.68 -22.52
N GLY A 8 -30.74 18.85 -21.23
CA GLY A 8 -31.77 19.58 -20.51
C GLY A 8 -33.07 18.88 -20.17
N GLU A 9 -33.16 17.54 -20.16
CA GLU A 9 -34.39 16.86 -19.75
C GLU A 9 -34.24 16.15 -18.40
N CYS A 10 -35.16 16.41 -17.50
CA CYS A 10 -35.28 15.80 -16.19
C CYS A 10 -35.90 14.41 -16.32
N MET A 11 -35.14 13.34 -16.13
CA MET A 11 -35.69 11.98 -16.15
C MET A 11 -36.44 11.66 -14.86
N HIS A 12 -37.76 11.51 -14.96
CA HIS A 12 -38.63 10.95 -13.94
C HIS A 12 -38.82 9.45 -14.18
N THR A 13 -38.32 8.64 -13.24
CA THR A 13 -38.61 7.20 -13.20
C THR A 13 -39.92 6.96 -12.41
N ARG A 14 -41.05 7.29 -12.99
CA ARG A 14 -42.35 6.73 -12.68
C ARG A 14 -43.22 6.85 -13.94
N GLU A 15 -43.72 5.73 -14.38
CA GLU A 15 -44.78 5.69 -15.40
C GLU A 15 -46.02 6.42 -14.86
N SER A 16 -46.09 7.70 -15.14
CA SER A 16 -47.32 8.46 -15.15
C SER A 16 -47.38 9.14 -16.49
N SER A 17 -48.49 8.97 -17.19
CA SER A 17 -48.79 9.63 -18.47
C SER A 17 -48.68 11.14 -18.28
N ILE A 18 -47.54 11.73 -18.61
CA ILE A 18 -47.36 13.17 -18.58
C ILE A 18 -47.90 13.69 -19.89
N VAL A 19 -49.02 14.35 -19.82
CA VAL A 19 -49.76 14.93 -20.96
C VAL A 19 -49.16 16.24 -21.45
N THR A 20 -48.25 16.85 -20.69
CA THR A 20 -47.61 18.13 -21.03
C THR A 20 -46.08 17.99 -21.11
N PRO A 21 -45.44 18.61 -22.11
CA PRO A 21 -43.98 18.58 -22.21
C PRO A 21 -43.36 19.23 -20.98
N HIS A 22 -42.32 18.59 -20.45
CA HIS A 22 -41.60 19.07 -19.28
C HIS A 22 -40.83 20.37 -19.62
N THR A 23 -41.07 21.43 -18.88
CA THR A 23 -40.48 22.76 -19.13
C THR A 23 -39.28 23.07 -18.26
N CYS A 24 -38.83 22.14 -17.41
CA CYS A 24 -37.61 22.36 -16.59
C CYS A 24 -36.36 22.30 -17.48
N ARG A 25 -35.74 23.43 -17.69
CA ARG A 25 -34.40 23.55 -18.29
C ARG A 25 -33.40 23.84 -17.19
N LEU A 26 -32.34 23.06 -17.13
CA LEU A 26 -31.17 23.39 -16.31
C LEU A 26 -30.44 24.56 -16.98
N THR A 27 -30.58 25.75 -16.44
CA THR A 27 -29.83 26.93 -16.87
C THR A 27 -28.67 27.14 -15.92
N GLY A 28 -27.46 26.84 -16.37
CA GLY A 28 -26.21 27.09 -15.62
C GLY A 28 -25.68 25.86 -14.84
N VAL A 29 -24.55 26.08 -14.18
CA VAL A 29 -23.87 25.06 -13.35
C VAL A 29 -24.74 24.73 -12.14
N VAL A 30 -25.16 23.47 -12.00
CA VAL A 30 -25.98 23.01 -10.88
C VAL A 30 -25.10 22.45 -9.77
N GLY A 31 -25.12 23.10 -8.60
CA GLY A 31 -24.50 22.56 -7.39
C GLY A 31 -25.25 21.29 -6.91
N HIS A 32 -24.54 20.26 -6.51
CA HIS A 32 -25.04 19.05 -5.83
C HIS A 32 -26.26 18.36 -6.45
N HIS A 33 -26.10 17.78 -7.64
CA HIS A 33 -27.15 16.93 -8.19
C HIS A 33 -27.14 15.53 -7.56
N ARG A 34 -28.34 15.01 -7.22
CA ARG A 34 -28.53 13.71 -6.54
C ARG A 34 -27.91 12.53 -7.31
N ASN A 35 -27.96 12.55 -8.62
CA ASN A 35 -27.51 11.46 -9.49
C ASN A 35 -25.98 11.50 -9.76
N ILE A 36 -25.30 12.60 -9.44
CA ILE A 36 -23.85 12.70 -9.55
C ILE A 36 -23.20 12.07 -8.31
N THR A 37 -23.21 10.74 -8.28
CA THR A 37 -22.59 9.96 -7.20
C THR A 37 -21.08 9.82 -7.40
N SER A 38 -20.33 9.49 -6.34
CA SER A 38 -18.89 9.16 -6.47
C SER A 38 -18.64 7.99 -7.41
N THR A 39 -19.60 7.05 -7.53
CA THR A 39 -19.52 5.93 -8.49
C THR A 39 -19.69 6.40 -9.93
N PHE A 40 -20.59 7.33 -10.19
CA PHE A 40 -20.72 7.94 -11.51
C PHE A 40 -19.42 8.64 -11.92
N VAL A 41 -18.89 9.49 -11.02
CA VAL A 41 -17.63 10.22 -11.26
C VAL A 41 -16.48 9.23 -11.50
N ALA A 42 -16.37 8.17 -10.69
CA ALA A 42 -15.36 7.14 -10.86
C ALA A 42 -15.40 6.48 -12.23
N LYS A 43 -16.60 6.10 -12.70
CA LYS A 43 -16.77 5.49 -14.03
C LYS A 43 -16.38 6.45 -15.16
N LYS A 44 -16.71 7.74 -15.04
CA LYS A 44 -16.38 8.75 -16.06
C LYS A 44 -14.90 9.11 -16.09
N MET A 45 -14.25 9.12 -14.93
CA MET A 45 -12.84 9.50 -14.78
C MET A 45 -11.89 8.28 -14.77
N TYR A 46 -12.41 7.07 -15.01
CA TYR A 46 -11.67 5.82 -14.85
C TYR A 46 -10.35 5.80 -15.65
N GLY A 47 -10.40 6.05 -16.96
CA GLY A 47 -9.21 6.06 -17.80
C GLY A 47 -8.21 7.15 -17.40
N VAL A 48 -8.70 8.38 -17.21
CA VAL A 48 -7.87 9.55 -16.87
C VAL A 48 -7.10 9.32 -15.55
N ILE A 49 -7.77 8.75 -14.53
CA ILE A 49 -7.14 8.50 -13.22
C ILE A 49 -6.14 7.34 -13.30
N LEU A 50 -6.40 6.31 -14.13
CA LEU A 50 -5.46 5.19 -14.28
C LEU A 50 -4.23 5.57 -15.10
N ASP A 51 -4.39 6.41 -16.12
CA ASP A 51 -3.27 6.91 -16.92
C ASP A 51 -2.35 7.82 -16.08
N LYS A 52 -2.91 8.51 -15.09
CA LYS A 52 -2.20 9.37 -14.18
C LYS A 52 -2.66 9.15 -12.73
N MET A 53 -2.03 8.20 -12.03
CA MET A 53 -2.46 7.78 -10.68
C MET A 53 -2.36 8.87 -9.61
N ASP A 54 -1.52 9.88 -9.80
CA ASP A 54 -1.39 11.07 -8.95
C ASP A 54 -2.44 12.16 -9.25
N TYR A 55 -3.39 11.91 -10.20
CA TYR A 55 -4.42 12.88 -10.59
C TYR A 55 -5.18 13.42 -9.38
N GLU A 56 -5.05 14.73 -9.15
CA GLU A 56 -5.55 15.37 -7.94
C GLU A 56 -7.07 15.49 -7.93
N PRO A 57 -7.73 15.38 -6.74
CA PRO A 57 -9.18 15.58 -6.63
C PRO A 57 -9.66 16.93 -7.15
N ALA A 58 -8.82 17.99 -7.04
CA ALA A 58 -9.14 19.30 -7.59
C ALA A 58 -9.31 19.29 -9.11
N LEU A 59 -8.48 18.52 -9.82
CA LEU A 59 -8.59 18.35 -11.27
C LEU A 59 -9.85 17.55 -11.65
N ILE A 60 -10.20 16.54 -10.86
CA ILE A 60 -11.46 15.78 -11.04
C ILE A 60 -12.67 16.73 -10.95
N ILE A 61 -12.68 17.65 -9.96
CA ILE A 61 -13.76 18.63 -9.80
C ILE A 61 -13.86 19.49 -11.07
N ARG A 62 -12.76 20.04 -11.53
CA ARG A 62 -12.70 20.89 -12.74
C ARG A 62 -13.19 20.14 -13.98
N ASP A 63 -12.74 18.91 -14.19
CA ASP A 63 -13.11 18.13 -15.37
C ASP A 63 -14.59 17.74 -15.36
N ILE A 64 -15.15 17.44 -14.19
CA ILE A 64 -16.59 17.16 -14.04
C ILE A 64 -17.40 18.45 -14.28
N GLU A 65 -16.94 19.59 -13.81
CA GLU A 65 -17.58 20.88 -14.06
C GLU A 65 -17.56 21.23 -15.55
N GLN A 66 -16.43 21.08 -16.22
CA GLN A 66 -16.28 21.38 -17.64
C GLN A 66 -17.10 20.47 -18.54
N ASN A 67 -17.10 19.15 -18.27
CA ASN A 67 -17.72 18.18 -19.14
C ASN A 67 -19.21 17.94 -18.87
N PHE A 68 -19.65 18.16 -17.63
CA PHE A 68 -21.01 17.84 -17.20
C PHE A 68 -21.77 19.03 -16.60
N GLN A 69 -21.11 20.18 -16.43
CA GLN A 69 -21.67 21.39 -15.85
C GLN A 69 -22.19 21.22 -14.40
N TYR A 70 -21.59 20.31 -13.64
CA TYR A 70 -21.92 20.05 -12.23
C TYR A 70 -20.69 20.29 -11.34
N VAL A 71 -20.91 20.98 -10.24
CA VAL A 71 -19.91 21.13 -9.19
C VAL A 71 -20.03 19.97 -8.21
N ILE A 72 -18.92 19.30 -7.92
CA ILE A 72 -18.84 18.24 -6.91
C ILE A 72 -17.93 18.68 -5.77
N SER A 73 -18.20 18.16 -4.54
CA SER A 73 -17.33 18.43 -3.41
C SER A 73 -16.00 17.69 -3.52
N TYR A 74 -14.95 18.23 -2.88
CA TYR A 74 -13.65 17.58 -2.77
C TYR A 74 -13.75 16.14 -2.23
N ALA A 75 -14.55 15.94 -1.17
CA ALA A 75 -14.79 14.61 -0.60
C ALA A 75 -15.43 13.62 -1.60
N LYS A 76 -16.29 14.11 -2.51
CA LYS A 76 -16.88 13.28 -3.58
C LYS A 76 -15.84 12.93 -4.64
N ALA A 77 -15.02 13.88 -5.06
CA ALA A 77 -13.92 13.65 -6.01
C ALA A 77 -12.87 12.67 -5.43
N TRP A 78 -12.47 12.86 -4.18
CA TRP A 78 -11.57 11.96 -3.48
C TRP A 78 -12.12 10.54 -3.40
N ARG A 79 -13.40 10.39 -2.97
CA ARG A 79 -14.05 9.07 -2.95
C ARG A 79 -14.19 8.43 -4.33
N ALA A 80 -14.38 9.23 -5.37
CA ALA A 80 -14.40 8.72 -6.74
C ALA A 80 -13.03 8.18 -7.16
N LYS A 81 -11.94 8.89 -6.84
CA LYS A 81 -10.57 8.41 -7.08
C LYS A 81 -10.31 7.09 -6.36
N GLN A 82 -10.69 6.94 -5.09
CA GLN A 82 -10.56 5.69 -4.36
C GLN A 82 -11.33 4.54 -5.04
N LYS A 83 -12.56 4.81 -5.49
CA LYS A 83 -13.36 3.81 -6.22
C LYS A 83 -12.74 3.38 -7.56
N VAL A 84 -12.05 4.27 -8.26
CA VAL A 84 -11.30 3.88 -9.46
C VAL A 84 -10.21 2.88 -9.12
N PHE A 85 -9.47 3.13 -8.05
CA PHE A 85 -8.44 2.19 -7.58
C PHE A 85 -9.04 0.86 -7.12
N GLU A 86 -10.15 0.89 -6.38
CA GLU A 86 -10.88 -0.33 -6.00
C GLU A 86 -11.38 -1.12 -7.22
N MET A 87 -11.89 -0.44 -8.25
CA MET A 87 -12.33 -1.10 -9.50
C MET A 87 -11.18 -1.75 -10.26
N ARG A 88 -9.98 -1.19 -10.19
CA ARG A 88 -8.80 -1.68 -10.93
C ARG A 88 -8.02 -2.73 -10.15
N PHE A 89 -7.78 -2.49 -8.87
CA PHE A 89 -6.85 -3.27 -8.05
C PHE A 89 -7.56 -4.14 -7.00
N GLY A 90 -8.88 -4.01 -6.86
CA GLY A 90 -9.64 -4.66 -5.80
C GLY A 90 -9.70 -3.83 -4.52
N THR A 91 -10.39 -4.35 -3.53
CA THR A 91 -10.47 -3.72 -2.21
C THR A 91 -9.18 -3.91 -1.42
N TYR A 92 -8.95 -3.07 -0.43
CA TYR A 92 -7.80 -3.22 0.47
C TYR A 92 -7.84 -4.57 1.21
N GLU A 93 -9.03 -5.00 1.66
CA GLU A 93 -9.25 -6.29 2.31
C GLU A 93 -8.78 -7.43 1.42
N ALA A 94 -9.28 -7.48 0.18
CA ALA A 94 -8.89 -8.50 -0.78
C ALA A 94 -7.38 -8.49 -1.09
N SER A 95 -6.73 -7.32 -1.05
CA SER A 95 -5.29 -7.20 -1.24
C SER A 95 -4.51 -7.82 -0.08
N TYR A 96 -4.96 -7.60 1.17
CA TYR A 96 -4.34 -8.23 2.34
C TYR A 96 -4.57 -9.74 2.38
N ASP A 97 -5.78 -10.21 2.05
CA ASP A 97 -6.10 -11.64 1.96
C ASP A 97 -5.25 -12.36 0.90
N ASN A 98 -4.91 -11.67 -0.18
CA ASN A 98 -4.09 -12.21 -1.26
C ASN A 98 -2.58 -12.06 -1.04
N LEU A 99 -2.13 -11.31 -0.04
CA LEU A 99 -0.71 -11.03 0.20
C LEU A 99 0.13 -12.31 0.35
N PRO A 100 -0.25 -13.33 1.13
CA PRO A 100 0.53 -14.56 1.24
C PRO A 100 0.68 -15.28 -0.09
N ARG A 101 -0.39 -15.38 -0.90
CA ARG A 101 -0.36 -16.00 -2.24
C ARG A 101 0.54 -15.23 -3.20
N MET A 102 0.52 -13.90 -3.11
CA MET A 102 1.39 -13.06 -3.93
C MET A 102 2.87 -13.28 -3.57
N LEU A 103 3.19 -13.32 -2.26
CA LEU A 103 4.55 -13.58 -1.79
C LEU A 103 5.02 -14.98 -2.21
N GLU A 104 4.17 -15.99 -2.08
CA GLU A 104 4.45 -17.34 -2.56
C GLU A 104 4.77 -17.37 -4.07
N ALA A 105 3.96 -16.69 -4.88
CA ALA A 105 4.19 -16.60 -6.33
C ALA A 105 5.50 -15.87 -6.68
N ILE A 106 5.89 -14.85 -5.89
CA ILE A 106 7.17 -14.16 -6.04
C ILE A 106 8.32 -15.12 -5.76
N VAL A 107 8.26 -15.87 -4.67
CA VAL A 107 9.30 -16.84 -4.29
C VAL A 107 9.45 -17.94 -5.34
N GLN A 108 8.33 -18.49 -5.82
CA GLN A 108 8.36 -19.52 -6.87
C GLN A 108 9.02 -19.05 -8.17
N ARG A 109 8.87 -17.78 -8.53
CA ARG A 109 9.43 -17.20 -9.76
C ARG A 109 10.83 -16.61 -9.60
N ASN A 110 11.29 -16.43 -8.37
CA ASN A 110 12.60 -15.83 -8.06
C ASN A 110 13.38 -16.75 -7.12
N PRO A 111 14.13 -17.71 -7.64
CA PRO A 111 14.89 -18.67 -6.83
C PRO A 111 15.80 -18.01 -5.79
N GLY A 112 15.75 -18.53 -4.57
CA GLY A 112 16.49 -17.97 -3.43
C GLY A 112 15.79 -16.82 -2.72
N SER A 113 14.56 -16.45 -3.16
CA SER A 113 13.68 -15.56 -2.39
C SER A 113 13.06 -16.33 -1.23
N ALA A 114 12.73 -15.60 -0.17
CA ALA A 114 12.02 -16.15 0.98
C ALA A 114 10.94 -15.18 1.46
N PHE A 115 9.92 -15.72 2.12
CA PHE A 115 8.95 -14.94 2.86
C PHE A 115 8.55 -15.68 4.14
N ASP A 116 8.20 -14.90 5.16
CA ASP A 116 7.59 -15.38 6.40
C ASP A 116 6.36 -14.56 6.73
N THR A 117 5.37 -15.18 7.36
CA THR A 117 4.16 -14.51 7.81
C THR A 117 3.86 -14.87 9.26
N TYR A 118 3.37 -13.89 10.01
CA TYR A 118 2.88 -14.08 11.37
C TYR A 118 1.40 -13.69 11.42
N SER A 119 0.57 -14.66 11.80
CA SER A 119 -0.87 -14.49 11.91
C SER A 119 -1.37 -14.92 13.27
N VAL A 120 -2.42 -14.26 13.76
CA VAL A 120 -3.08 -14.61 15.01
C VAL A 120 -4.51 -15.09 14.73
N PRO A 121 -5.04 -16.01 15.55
CA PRO A 121 -6.43 -16.44 15.45
C PRO A 121 -7.38 -15.25 15.68
N SER A 122 -8.46 -15.19 14.89
CA SER A 122 -9.51 -14.20 15.11
C SER A 122 -10.30 -14.54 16.38
N LEU A 123 -10.48 -13.57 17.27
CA LEU A 123 -11.29 -13.73 18.50
C LEU A 123 -12.77 -14.01 18.21
N SER A 124 -13.25 -13.70 17.03
CA SER A 124 -14.63 -13.92 16.56
C SER A 124 -14.86 -15.29 15.90
N GLY A 125 -13.85 -16.19 15.89
CA GLY A 125 -13.96 -17.48 15.22
C GLY A 125 -13.88 -17.40 13.67
N GLY A 126 -13.49 -16.25 13.15
CA GLY A 126 -13.24 -16.02 11.70
C GLY A 126 -11.83 -16.48 11.28
N PRO A 127 -11.42 -16.16 10.04
CA PRO A 127 -10.08 -16.46 9.54
C PRO A 127 -9.01 -15.76 10.37
N SER A 128 -7.80 -16.33 10.41
CA SER A 128 -6.66 -15.75 11.09
C SER A 128 -6.32 -14.36 10.53
N ILE A 129 -5.92 -13.46 11.42
CA ILE A 129 -5.54 -12.09 11.06
C ILE A 129 -4.03 -12.06 10.81
N LEU A 130 -3.63 -11.68 9.59
CA LEU A 130 -2.24 -11.47 9.25
C LEU A 130 -1.74 -10.19 9.95
N LEU A 131 -0.76 -10.33 10.83
CA LEU A 131 -0.13 -9.21 11.53
C LEU A 131 1.16 -8.77 10.86
N ARG A 132 2.02 -9.72 10.45
CA ARG A 132 3.34 -9.44 9.90
C ARG A 132 3.58 -10.25 8.65
N ALA A 133 4.28 -9.66 7.69
CA ALA A 133 4.72 -10.33 6.48
C ALA A 133 6.13 -9.83 6.10
N PHE A 134 7.10 -10.72 6.12
CA PHE A 134 8.47 -10.48 5.68
C PHE A 134 8.66 -11.04 4.29
N PHE A 135 9.50 -10.40 3.47
CA PHE A 135 9.96 -10.97 2.21
C PHE A 135 11.34 -10.42 1.82
N CYS A 136 12.12 -11.25 1.14
CA CYS A 136 13.36 -10.88 0.48
C CYS A 136 13.42 -11.51 -0.91
N ILE A 137 14.04 -10.83 -1.85
CA ILE A 137 14.18 -11.29 -3.23
C ILE A 137 15.56 -11.94 -3.41
N GLY A 138 15.59 -13.18 -3.87
CA GLY A 138 16.80 -13.97 -3.97
C GLY A 138 17.93 -13.34 -4.78
N ALA A 139 17.61 -12.58 -5.83
CA ALA A 139 18.60 -11.81 -6.59
C ALA A 139 19.29 -10.74 -5.71
N CYS A 140 18.52 -10.03 -4.87
CA CYS A 140 19.05 -9.02 -3.95
C CYS A 140 19.88 -9.66 -2.83
N VAL A 141 19.41 -10.79 -2.27
CA VAL A 141 20.15 -11.54 -1.26
C VAL A 141 21.50 -12.04 -1.81
N ARG A 142 21.52 -12.59 -3.04
CA ARG A 142 22.76 -12.98 -3.70
C ARG A 142 23.66 -11.77 -4.00
N ALA A 143 23.09 -10.65 -4.44
CA ALA A 143 23.86 -9.43 -4.68
C ALA A 143 24.49 -8.88 -3.40
N PHE A 144 23.83 -9.08 -2.25
CA PHE A 144 24.34 -8.62 -0.96
C PHE A 144 25.72 -9.18 -0.63
N ILE A 145 26.09 -10.36 -1.12
CA ILE A 145 27.44 -10.96 -0.91
C ILE A 145 28.55 -10.03 -1.48
N TYR A 146 28.23 -9.28 -2.53
CA TYR A 146 29.15 -8.35 -3.19
C TYR A 146 29.02 -6.90 -2.68
N CYS A 147 28.06 -6.63 -1.81
CA CYS A 147 27.91 -5.33 -1.16
C CYS A 147 28.87 -5.17 0.02
N LEU A 148 28.94 -3.98 0.58
CA LEU A 148 29.56 -3.78 1.89
C LEU A 148 28.86 -4.69 2.93
N PRO A 149 29.57 -5.22 3.94
CA PRO A 149 28.96 -6.07 4.96
C PRO A 149 28.15 -5.24 5.97
N VAL A 150 27.26 -4.42 5.46
CA VAL A 150 26.45 -3.47 6.25
C VAL A 150 25.02 -3.53 5.74
N LEU A 151 24.08 -3.65 6.66
CA LEU A 151 22.65 -3.46 6.44
C LEU A 151 22.18 -2.21 7.16
N CYS A 152 21.65 -1.25 6.41
CA CYS A 152 20.93 -0.13 6.99
C CYS A 152 19.47 -0.55 7.16
N ILE A 153 18.95 -0.45 8.38
CA ILE A 153 17.57 -0.81 8.73
C ILE A 153 16.81 0.41 9.22
N ASP A 154 15.57 0.53 8.77
CA ASP A 154 14.70 1.68 9.08
C ASP A 154 13.23 1.28 9.05
N GLY A 155 12.38 2.06 9.74
CA GLY A 155 10.95 1.89 9.77
C GLY A 155 10.22 3.11 9.17
N THR A 156 9.24 2.85 8.30
CA THR A 156 8.43 3.91 7.67
C THR A 156 6.95 3.63 7.88
N PHE A 157 6.22 4.63 8.38
CA PHE A 157 4.78 4.50 8.65
C PHE A 157 3.94 4.44 7.37
N LEU A 158 3.00 3.52 7.34
CA LEU A 158 1.99 3.44 6.28
C LEU A 158 0.94 4.54 6.46
N THR A 159 0.68 5.29 5.40
CA THR A 159 -0.31 6.38 5.38
C THR A 159 -1.66 5.97 4.81
N GLY A 160 -1.82 4.72 4.38
CA GLY A 160 -3.03 4.18 3.76
C GLY A 160 -4.21 3.96 4.73
N LYS A 161 -5.21 3.23 4.26
CA LYS A 161 -6.40 2.84 5.04
C LYS A 161 -6.02 2.02 6.27
N TYR A 162 -5.14 1.05 6.10
CA TYR A 162 -4.56 0.27 7.19
C TYR A 162 -3.27 0.93 7.66
N LYS A 163 -3.23 1.14 8.95
CA LYS A 163 -2.04 1.67 9.62
C LYS A 163 -1.08 0.52 9.89
N GLY A 164 0.18 0.83 9.95
CA GLY A 164 1.25 -0.12 10.19
C GLY A 164 2.59 0.52 9.84
N THR A 165 3.62 -0.27 9.84
CA THR A 165 4.99 0.15 9.52
C THR A 165 5.59 -0.80 8.48
N ILE A 166 6.34 -0.27 7.55
CA ILE A 166 7.23 -1.05 6.69
C ILE A 166 8.62 -0.97 7.31
N LEU A 167 9.16 -2.09 7.75
CA LEU A 167 10.55 -2.23 8.12
C LEU A 167 11.34 -2.60 6.88
N THR A 168 12.49 -1.97 6.68
CA THR A 168 13.33 -2.14 5.50
C THR A 168 14.75 -2.51 5.91
N ALA A 169 15.39 -3.35 5.11
CA ALA A 169 16.83 -3.60 5.17
C ALA A 169 17.44 -3.35 3.80
N ILE A 170 18.37 -2.43 3.75
CA ILE A 170 19.07 -2.06 2.53
C ILE A 170 20.59 -2.30 2.67
N GLY A 171 21.20 -2.80 1.61
CA GLY A 171 22.65 -2.90 1.45
C GLY A 171 23.19 -1.76 0.59
N ILE A 172 24.50 -1.58 0.61
CA ILE A 172 25.21 -0.60 -0.20
C ILE A 172 26.27 -1.34 -1.00
N ASP A 173 26.26 -1.21 -2.32
CA ASP A 173 27.26 -1.82 -3.18
C ASP A 173 28.58 -1.03 -3.20
N CYS A 174 29.58 -1.55 -3.90
CA CYS A 174 30.91 -0.90 -4.03
C CYS A 174 30.83 0.45 -4.77
N ASN A 175 29.79 0.70 -5.55
CA ASN A 175 29.54 1.96 -6.26
C ASN A 175 28.67 2.93 -5.44
N LYS A 176 28.41 2.62 -4.17
CA LYS A 176 27.53 3.38 -3.27
C LYS A 176 26.07 3.42 -3.72
N GLN A 177 25.62 2.43 -4.50
CA GLN A 177 24.23 2.30 -4.88
C GLN A 177 23.45 1.51 -3.82
N ILE A 178 22.21 1.90 -3.61
CA ILE A 178 21.30 1.25 -2.66
C ILE A 178 20.77 -0.05 -3.28
N VAL A 179 20.93 -1.15 -2.56
CA VAL A 179 20.37 -2.45 -2.90
C VAL A 179 19.29 -2.82 -1.89
N PRO A 180 18.00 -2.89 -2.27
CA PRO A 180 16.94 -3.28 -1.36
C PRO A 180 17.04 -4.79 -1.09
N ILE A 181 17.29 -5.17 0.16
CA ILE A 181 17.56 -6.56 0.53
C ILE A 181 16.31 -7.26 1.03
N ALA A 182 15.60 -6.65 2.00
CA ALA A 182 14.42 -7.22 2.59
C ALA A 182 13.44 -6.16 3.09
N PHE A 183 12.18 -6.56 3.20
CA PHE A 183 11.09 -5.74 3.68
C PHE A 183 10.20 -6.53 4.62
N ALA A 184 9.57 -5.85 5.58
CA ALA A 184 8.49 -6.43 6.35
C ALA A 184 7.36 -5.43 6.58
N PHE A 185 6.12 -5.90 6.43
CA PHE A 185 4.95 -5.19 6.93
C PHE A 185 4.71 -5.65 8.37
N VAL A 186 4.56 -4.71 9.28
CA VAL A 186 4.30 -4.98 10.70
C VAL A 186 3.20 -4.06 11.22
N GLU A 187 2.55 -4.48 12.30
CA GLU A 187 1.46 -3.71 12.91
C GLU A 187 1.94 -2.38 13.52
N ASN A 188 3.11 -2.38 14.14
CA ASN A 188 3.71 -1.22 14.80
C ASN A 188 5.23 -1.37 14.85
N GLU A 189 5.92 -0.26 15.06
CA GLU A 189 7.34 -0.23 15.33
C GLU A 189 7.62 -0.42 16.84
N ASN A 190 7.62 -1.66 17.30
CA ASN A 190 7.86 -2.06 18.68
C ASN A 190 8.95 -3.13 18.78
N THR A 191 9.29 -3.55 20.01
CA THR A 191 10.33 -4.54 20.27
C THR A 191 10.04 -5.89 19.60
N GLU A 192 8.78 -6.36 19.65
CA GLU A 192 8.39 -7.64 19.08
C GLU A 192 8.48 -7.66 17.54
N SER A 193 8.06 -6.57 16.90
CA SER A 193 8.14 -6.43 15.45
C SER A 193 9.59 -6.37 14.97
N TRP A 194 10.44 -5.61 15.66
CA TRP A 194 11.86 -5.54 15.37
C TRP A 194 12.57 -6.87 15.62
N TYR A 195 12.27 -7.55 16.75
CA TYR A 195 12.84 -8.87 17.05
C TYR A 195 12.52 -9.87 15.93
N TRP A 196 11.24 -9.98 15.55
CA TRP A 196 10.80 -10.86 14.48
C TRP A 196 11.46 -10.52 13.13
N PHE A 197 11.57 -9.24 12.78
CA PHE A 197 12.25 -8.81 11.55
C PHE A 197 13.73 -9.18 11.55
N LEU A 198 14.42 -8.98 12.68
CA LEU A 198 15.83 -9.33 12.80
C LEU A 198 16.06 -10.85 12.76
N GLU A 199 15.16 -11.65 13.30
CA GLU A 199 15.20 -13.12 13.13
C GLU A 199 15.05 -13.52 11.65
N CYS A 200 14.09 -12.95 10.93
CA CYS A 200 13.92 -13.19 9.51
C CYS A 200 15.17 -12.78 8.71
N LEU A 201 15.76 -11.61 8.99
CA LEU A 201 17.02 -11.19 8.37
C LEU A 201 18.15 -12.14 8.65
N LYS A 202 18.30 -12.62 9.90
CA LYS A 202 19.31 -13.58 10.29
C LYS A 202 19.16 -14.88 9.48
N ASN A 203 17.95 -15.39 9.37
CA ASN A 203 17.68 -16.69 8.77
C ASN A 203 17.77 -16.66 7.22
N HIS A 204 17.31 -15.60 6.59
CA HIS A 204 17.15 -15.56 5.13
C HIS A 204 18.20 -14.70 4.40
N VAL A 205 18.81 -13.75 5.09
CA VAL A 205 19.74 -12.80 4.46
C VAL A 205 21.17 -12.97 4.94
N VAL A 206 21.37 -13.04 6.26
CA VAL A 206 22.70 -13.03 6.88
C VAL A 206 23.26 -14.44 7.04
N ALA A 207 22.42 -15.49 7.00
CA ALA A 207 22.81 -16.89 7.17
C ALA A 207 23.89 -17.31 6.19
N GLY A 208 25.11 -17.26 6.43
CA GLY A 208 26.25 -17.60 5.58
C GLY A 208 27.18 -16.43 5.26
N ARG A 209 26.88 -15.22 5.76
CA ARG A 209 27.76 -14.08 5.67
C ARG A 209 28.21 -13.61 7.05
N PRO A 210 29.46 -13.90 7.48
CA PRO A 210 29.98 -13.45 8.77
C PRO A 210 30.21 -11.92 8.75
N ASN A 211 30.24 -11.34 9.95
CA ASN A 211 30.63 -9.94 10.18
C ASN A 211 29.76 -8.90 9.46
N VAL A 212 28.46 -9.11 9.40
CA VAL A 212 27.50 -8.10 8.93
C VAL A 212 27.20 -7.12 10.07
N PHE A 213 27.33 -5.83 9.78
CA PHE A 213 27.02 -4.75 10.70
C PHE A 213 25.62 -4.21 10.40
N LEU A 214 24.85 -3.86 11.45
CA LEU A 214 23.59 -3.17 11.32
C LEU A 214 23.75 -1.68 11.62
N ILE A 215 23.22 -0.84 10.76
CA ILE A 215 23.13 0.61 10.94
C ILE A 215 21.65 0.97 11.06
N SER A 216 21.28 1.72 12.10
CA SER A 216 19.92 2.17 12.32
C SER A 216 19.88 3.47 13.09
N ASP A 217 18.71 4.08 13.17
CA ASP A 217 18.41 5.08 14.18
C ASP A 217 18.39 4.46 15.59
N ARG A 218 18.17 5.30 16.61
CA ARG A 218 18.16 4.88 18.02
C ARG A 218 16.76 4.53 18.53
N HIS A 219 15.92 3.95 17.69
CA HIS A 219 14.58 3.57 18.11
C HIS A 219 14.63 2.59 19.30
N ALA A 220 13.91 2.92 20.39
CA ALA A 220 13.99 2.15 21.66
C ALA A 220 13.58 0.68 21.50
N GLY A 221 12.55 0.40 20.70
CA GLY A 221 12.10 -0.96 20.40
C GLY A 221 13.13 -1.79 19.68
N LEU A 222 13.84 -1.19 18.71
CA LEU A 222 14.93 -1.84 17.98
C LEU A 222 16.10 -2.17 18.92
N LEU A 223 16.50 -1.23 19.77
CA LEU A 223 17.60 -1.47 20.71
C LEU A 223 17.26 -2.58 21.72
N ALA A 224 16.01 -2.68 22.16
CA ALA A 224 15.54 -3.75 23.02
C ALA A 224 15.52 -5.10 22.29
N ALA A 225 15.02 -5.15 21.06
CA ALA A 225 15.00 -6.35 20.22
C ALA A 225 16.41 -6.91 19.97
N ILE A 226 17.37 -6.01 19.70
CA ILE A 226 18.78 -6.37 19.51
C ILE A 226 19.38 -7.01 20.76
N ARG A 227 19.12 -6.46 21.97
CA ARG A 227 19.61 -7.04 23.23
C ARG A 227 19.02 -8.43 23.43
N GLN A 228 17.72 -8.57 23.25
CA GLN A 228 17.04 -9.86 23.36
C GLN A 228 17.62 -10.89 22.37
N LEU A 229 17.83 -10.52 21.11
CA LEU A 229 18.41 -11.41 20.11
C LEU A 229 19.85 -11.83 20.47
N GLN A 230 20.62 -10.97 21.14
CA GLN A 230 21.96 -11.29 21.64
C GLN A 230 21.95 -12.26 22.81
N GLU A 231 20.95 -12.17 23.69
CA GLU A 231 20.74 -13.09 24.80
C GLU A 231 20.32 -14.49 24.31
N ASP A 232 19.43 -14.53 23.32
CA ASP A 232 18.90 -15.76 22.74
C ASP A 232 19.87 -16.48 21.78
N SER A 233 20.85 -15.77 21.23
CA SER A 233 21.79 -16.32 20.27
C SER A 233 23.17 -15.65 20.33
N PRO A 234 24.23 -16.38 20.73
CA PRO A 234 25.58 -15.84 20.82
C PRO A 234 26.21 -15.44 19.46
N PHE A 235 25.58 -15.79 18.35
CA PHE A 235 26.01 -15.45 16.98
C PHE A 235 25.25 -14.25 16.39
N SER A 236 24.86 -13.28 17.21
CA SER A 236 24.24 -12.05 16.68
C SER A 236 25.27 -11.19 15.96
N PRO A 237 24.92 -10.60 14.80
CA PRO A 237 25.81 -9.71 14.10
C PRO A 237 26.20 -8.51 14.97
N PRO A 238 27.46 -8.07 14.95
CA PRO A 238 27.88 -6.88 15.67
C PRO A 238 27.12 -5.68 15.14
N ILE A 239 26.49 -4.93 16.03
CA ILE A 239 25.69 -3.77 15.69
C ILE A 239 26.55 -2.54 15.83
N CYS A 240 26.86 -1.90 14.70
CA CYS A 240 27.43 -0.58 14.69
C CYS A 240 26.29 0.44 14.87
N ARG A 241 26.28 1.14 15.99
CA ARG A 241 25.41 2.29 16.21
C ARG A 241 25.97 3.44 15.37
N CYS A 242 25.42 3.70 14.20
CA CYS A 242 25.66 4.99 13.58
C CYS A 242 24.95 6.07 14.40
N CYS A 243 25.77 6.86 15.05
CA CYS A 243 25.42 8.21 15.43
C CYS A 243 25.29 9.02 14.16
N GLN A 244 24.25 9.89 14.11
CA GLN A 244 24.17 11.01 13.21
C GLN A 244 25.36 11.29 12.35
#